data_af191f9b43d9d602e00e10771e736b2c
#
_entry.id   af191f9b43d9d602e00e10771e736b2c
#
_cell.length_a   1.000
_cell.length_b   1.000
_cell.length_c   1.000
_cell.angle_alpha   90.00
_cell.angle_beta   90.00
_cell.angle_gamma   90.00
#
_symmetry.space_group_name_H-M   'P 1'
#
loop_
_entity.id
_entity.type
_entity.pdbx_description
1 polymer ?
#
loop_
_entity_poly.entity_id
_entity_poly.type
_entity_poly.pdbx_seq_one_letter_code
_entity_poly.pdbx_strand_id
1 'polypeptide(L)'
;MTPETIPDATGSTPVAWQDGQPFSPRYGDRYHTQSGARAQAEHVFLGGCGLPDAWSCRSPETARHDLACGTSGNLPDLDRGENTDTTPAPSVPACWTILETGFGLGLNFLSAWVCWQASPARPATLRFVSTEAHPVSAHDIRRAGADDPRLQPLAERLADTWPDAATLAAWYSGNAADAPPCHTDAESETSAEGRAAPERAPRPQTSGLPDPSATHGWKEPTCLTLRFAAPQGTVELQLLLGDAATRLEGWHARHGSLGADSVFLDGFDPKKNPAMWDVRTMQAVARHCRPGTRIATWCVARSVRDALTQAGFRLHKRPGLPPKRHCLAGEWPDTP
;
A
#
# COMPACT_ATOMS: atom_id res chain seq x y z
N MET A 1 -31.61 -1.97 -8.64
CA MET A 1 -30.70 -2.81 -7.84
C MET A 1 -30.21 -1.94 -6.70
N THR A 2 -30.54 -2.27 -5.48
CA THR A 2 -29.99 -1.58 -4.29
C THR A 2 -28.49 -1.86 -4.24
N PRO A 3 -27.63 -0.86 -4.00
CA PRO A 3 -26.20 -1.08 -3.91
C PRO A 3 -25.93 -2.03 -2.76
N GLU A 4 -25.18 -3.08 -3.04
CA GLU A 4 -24.79 -4.10 -2.08
C GLU A 4 -23.78 -3.48 -1.12
N THR A 5 -24.27 -3.03 0.02
CA THR A 5 -23.46 -2.43 1.08
C THR A 5 -22.97 -3.56 1.98
N ILE A 6 -21.65 -3.70 2.12
CA ILE A 6 -21.03 -4.73 2.97
C ILE A 6 -21.04 -4.23 4.41
N PRO A 7 -21.83 -4.79 5.32
CA PRO A 7 -21.71 -4.46 6.74
C PRO A 7 -20.46 -5.13 7.32
N ASP A 8 -19.76 -4.42 8.19
CA ASP A 8 -18.69 -4.98 8.98
C ASP A 8 -19.24 -5.93 10.08
N ALA A 9 -18.34 -6.50 10.88
CA ALA A 9 -18.72 -7.40 11.99
C ALA A 9 -19.71 -6.78 13.02
N THR A 10 -19.93 -5.46 12.96
CA THR A 10 -20.91 -4.73 13.81
C THR A 10 -22.19 -4.36 13.05
N GLY A 11 -22.33 -4.78 11.79
CA GLY A 11 -23.47 -4.44 10.93
C GLY A 11 -23.41 -3.02 10.34
N SER A 12 -22.29 -2.32 10.51
CA SER A 12 -22.08 -0.96 9.97
C SER A 12 -21.38 -1.02 8.62
N THR A 13 -21.81 -0.20 7.67
CA THR A 13 -21.14 -0.05 6.38
C THR A 13 -19.90 0.82 6.52
N PRO A 14 -18.74 0.46 5.92
CA PRO A 14 -17.54 1.30 5.97
C PRO A 14 -17.80 2.71 5.43
N VAL A 15 -18.62 2.84 4.38
CA VAL A 15 -18.89 4.09 3.68
C VAL A 15 -20.39 4.38 3.65
N ALA A 16 -20.75 5.60 4.00
CA ALA A 16 -22.02 6.23 3.69
C ALA A 16 -21.79 7.43 2.76
N TRP A 17 -22.70 7.69 1.84
CA TRP A 17 -22.58 8.82 0.92
C TRP A 17 -23.55 9.93 1.35
N GLN A 18 -22.99 11.08 1.75
CA GLN A 18 -23.74 12.26 2.19
C GLN A 18 -23.46 13.42 1.23
N ASP A 19 -24.48 13.94 0.56
CA ASP A 19 -24.35 15.01 -0.44
C ASP A 19 -23.27 14.72 -1.51
N GLY A 20 -23.21 13.46 -1.97
CA GLY A 20 -22.19 13.02 -2.93
C GLY A 20 -20.78 12.81 -2.35
N GLN A 21 -20.58 13.04 -1.05
CA GLN A 21 -19.28 12.88 -0.40
C GLN A 21 -19.20 11.59 0.45
N PRO A 22 -18.08 10.83 0.38
CA PRO A 22 -17.93 9.64 1.18
C PRO A 22 -17.63 9.99 2.65
N PHE A 23 -18.39 9.35 3.52
CA PHE A 23 -18.35 9.54 4.96
C PHE A 23 -18.24 8.18 5.66
N SER A 24 -17.44 8.09 6.71
CA SER A 24 -17.36 6.91 7.56
C SER A 24 -18.33 7.04 8.74
N PRO A 25 -19.40 6.22 8.81
CA PRO A 25 -20.29 6.21 9.97
C PRO A 25 -19.56 5.78 11.24
N ARG A 26 -18.63 4.87 11.13
CA ARG A 26 -17.82 4.33 12.25
C ARG A 26 -16.99 5.42 12.93
N TYR A 27 -16.30 6.23 12.14
CA TYR A 27 -15.41 7.27 12.65
C TYR A 27 -16.05 8.66 12.71
N GLY A 28 -17.26 8.83 12.15
CA GLY A 28 -17.93 10.12 12.08
C GLY A 28 -17.10 11.14 11.30
N ASP A 29 -16.40 10.73 10.24
CA ASP A 29 -15.46 11.55 9.48
C ASP A 29 -15.59 11.35 7.96
N ARG A 30 -15.07 12.30 7.19
CA ARG A 30 -15.04 12.24 5.72
C ARG A 30 -13.74 11.56 5.26
N TYR A 31 -13.83 10.81 4.16
CA TYR A 31 -12.67 10.15 3.56
C TYR A 31 -11.69 11.13 2.91
N HIS A 32 -12.13 12.29 2.44
CA HIS A 32 -11.28 13.31 1.86
C HIS A 32 -11.86 14.72 2.03
N THR A 33 -11.05 15.74 1.76
CA THR A 33 -11.47 17.15 1.84
C THR A 33 -12.34 17.54 0.63
N GLN A 34 -13.05 18.66 0.76
CA GLN A 34 -13.88 19.24 -0.33
C GLN A 34 -13.04 19.65 -1.56
N SER A 35 -11.74 19.84 -1.42
CA SER A 35 -10.82 20.19 -2.52
C SER A 35 -10.64 19.05 -3.53
N GLY A 36 -11.24 17.89 -3.28
CA GLY A 36 -11.09 16.69 -4.10
C GLY A 36 -9.94 15.78 -3.66
N ALA A 37 -10.17 14.48 -3.77
CA ALA A 37 -9.23 13.47 -3.30
C ALA A 37 -7.90 13.49 -4.07
N ARG A 38 -7.96 13.62 -5.41
CA ARG A 38 -6.74 13.66 -6.23
C ARG A 38 -5.89 14.88 -5.94
N ALA A 39 -6.48 16.07 -5.81
CA ALA A 39 -5.72 17.27 -5.46
C ALA A 39 -5.03 17.13 -4.10
N GLN A 40 -5.69 16.49 -3.12
CA GLN A 40 -5.09 16.16 -1.84
C GLN A 40 -3.95 15.16 -1.99
N ALA A 41 -4.13 14.08 -2.74
CA ALA A 41 -3.11 13.08 -2.98
C ALA A 41 -1.88 13.67 -3.68
N GLU A 42 -2.08 14.46 -4.74
CA GLU A 42 -1.00 15.12 -5.48
C GLU A 42 -0.23 16.13 -4.60
N HIS A 43 -0.94 16.99 -3.88
CA HIS A 43 -0.30 18.06 -3.10
C HIS A 43 0.37 17.52 -1.82
N VAL A 44 -0.35 16.71 -1.05
CA VAL A 44 0.11 16.27 0.27
C VAL A 44 1.08 15.10 0.14
N PHE A 45 0.64 14.01 -0.51
CA PHE A 45 1.37 12.75 -0.46
C PHE A 45 2.43 12.66 -1.55
N LEU A 46 2.07 12.78 -2.82
CA LEU A 46 3.04 12.75 -3.93
C LEU A 46 4.03 13.90 -3.82
N GLY A 47 3.55 15.13 -3.74
CA GLY A 47 4.39 16.31 -3.59
C GLY A 47 5.17 16.34 -2.26
N GLY A 48 4.62 15.77 -1.18
CA GLY A 48 5.30 15.62 0.11
C GLY A 48 6.48 14.66 0.06
N CYS A 49 6.35 13.59 -0.72
CA CYS A 49 7.40 12.64 -0.99
C CYS A 49 8.27 13.01 -2.21
N GLY A 50 8.02 14.17 -2.84
CA GLY A 50 8.79 14.66 -4.00
C GLY A 50 8.61 13.82 -5.25
N LEU A 51 7.45 13.17 -5.43
CA LEU A 51 7.12 12.41 -6.63
C LEU A 51 6.48 13.33 -7.69
N PRO A 52 6.79 13.13 -9.00
CA PRO A 52 7.60 12.03 -9.57
C PRO A 52 9.11 12.30 -9.62
N ASP A 53 9.60 13.49 -9.25
CA ASP A 53 11.00 13.91 -9.44
C ASP A 53 12.01 12.96 -8.76
N ALA A 54 11.61 12.40 -7.61
CA ALA A 54 12.42 11.43 -6.88
C ALA A 54 12.75 10.16 -7.69
N TRP A 55 11.96 9.81 -8.68
CA TRP A 55 12.25 8.67 -9.56
C TRP A 55 13.47 8.90 -10.46
N SER A 56 13.80 10.17 -10.74
CA SER A 56 14.95 10.55 -11.55
C SER A 56 16.26 10.70 -10.76
N CYS A 57 16.19 10.72 -9.41
CA CYS A 57 17.29 11.16 -8.55
C CYS A 57 17.90 10.06 -7.69
N ARG A 58 17.70 8.77 -8.00
CA ARG A 58 18.24 7.67 -7.19
C ARG A 58 19.76 7.54 -7.34
N SER A 59 20.47 7.46 -6.19
CA SER A 59 21.90 7.21 -6.20
C SER A 59 22.19 5.72 -6.52
N PRO A 60 23.37 5.38 -7.10
CA PRO A 60 23.76 4.01 -7.44
C PRO A 60 23.82 3.06 -6.24
N GLU A 61 24.01 3.57 -5.02
CA GLU A 61 24.06 2.75 -3.79
C GLU A 61 22.69 2.17 -3.41
N THR A 62 21.63 2.90 -3.64
CA THR A 62 20.25 2.43 -3.40
C THR A 62 19.82 1.38 -4.43
N ALA A 63 20.39 1.39 -5.64
CA ALA A 63 20.09 0.42 -6.69
C ALA A 63 20.59 -1.00 -6.38
N ARG A 64 21.65 -1.15 -5.56
CA ARG A 64 22.19 -2.46 -5.17
C ARG A 64 21.27 -3.24 -4.23
N HIS A 65 20.44 -2.55 -3.46
CA HIS A 65 19.49 -3.20 -2.56
C HIS A 65 18.29 -3.81 -3.31
N ASP A 66 17.96 -3.29 -4.49
CA ASP A 66 16.83 -3.76 -5.31
C ASP A 66 17.10 -5.12 -5.96
N LEU A 67 18.37 -5.47 -6.19
CA LEU A 67 18.76 -6.77 -6.73
C LEU A 67 18.51 -7.93 -5.74
N ALA A 68 18.37 -7.64 -4.45
CA ALA A 68 18.08 -8.65 -3.42
C ALA A 68 16.58 -8.96 -3.27
N CYS A 69 15.68 -8.15 -3.87
CA CYS A 69 14.22 -8.26 -3.67
C CYS A 69 13.48 -8.96 -4.83
N GLY A 70 14.16 -9.50 -5.82
CA GLY A 70 13.48 -10.13 -6.94
C GLY A 70 14.28 -11.23 -7.63
N THR A 71 13.76 -12.45 -7.56
CA THR A 71 14.06 -13.64 -8.36
C THR A 71 15.42 -14.32 -8.12
N SER A 72 15.33 -15.50 -7.50
CA SER A 72 16.30 -16.59 -7.57
C SER A 72 16.46 -17.03 -9.04
N GLY A 73 17.43 -16.47 -9.73
CA GLY A 73 17.81 -16.82 -11.08
C GLY A 73 19.31 -16.55 -11.29
N ASN A 74 20.06 -17.61 -11.63
CA ASN A 74 21.49 -17.63 -11.86
C ASN A 74 22.02 -16.41 -12.62
N LEU A 75 22.96 -15.69 -11.99
CA LEU A 75 23.78 -14.67 -12.65
C LEU A 75 24.96 -15.34 -13.38
N PRO A 76 25.25 -14.97 -14.61
CA PRO A 76 26.54 -15.28 -15.22
C PRO A 76 27.65 -14.39 -14.64
N ASP A 77 28.77 -15.02 -14.36
CA ASP A 77 30.01 -14.42 -13.91
C ASP A 77 30.51 -13.41 -14.97
N LEU A 78 30.53 -12.12 -14.64
CA LEU A 78 31.11 -11.09 -15.50
C LEU A 78 32.44 -10.63 -14.91
N ASP A 79 33.46 -10.96 -15.67
CA ASP A 79 34.87 -10.67 -15.56
C ASP A 79 35.16 -9.18 -15.24
N ARG A 80 36.20 -8.97 -14.41
CA ARG A 80 36.70 -7.66 -14.00
C ARG A 80 37.55 -7.05 -15.12
N GLY A 81 37.06 -5.99 -15.72
CA GLY A 81 37.79 -5.18 -16.70
C GLY A 81 37.54 -3.68 -16.53
N GLU A 82 38.62 -3.01 -16.15
CA GLU A 82 39.00 -1.61 -16.42
C GLU A 82 38.14 -0.41 -16.00
N ASN A 83 38.79 0.34 -15.14
CA ASN A 83 38.55 1.66 -14.59
C ASN A 83 38.35 2.72 -15.70
N THR A 84 37.10 3.23 -15.86
CA THR A 84 36.84 4.51 -16.51
C THR A 84 35.98 5.35 -15.55
N ASP A 85 36.53 6.48 -15.15
CA ASP A 85 35.92 7.54 -14.34
C ASP A 85 34.77 8.20 -15.11
N THR A 86 33.67 7.47 -15.20
CA THR A 86 32.42 7.99 -15.77
C THR A 86 31.38 7.88 -14.64
N THR A 87 31.02 9.01 -14.07
CA THR A 87 29.87 9.09 -13.15
C THR A 87 28.67 8.44 -13.85
N PRO A 88 28.15 7.32 -13.33
CA PRO A 88 27.04 6.64 -13.99
C PRO A 88 25.84 7.58 -14.06
N ALA A 89 25.22 7.69 -15.24
CA ALA A 89 23.98 8.42 -15.42
C ALA A 89 22.94 7.96 -14.39
N PRO A 90 22.09 8.84 -13.85
CA PRO A 90 21.05 8.47 -12.89
C PRO A 90 20.16 7.37 -13.49
N SER A 91 20.22 6.19 -12.93
CA SER A 91 19.42 5.06 -13.38
C SER A 91 18.02 5.14 -12.78
N VAL A 92 16.99 5.00 -13.62
CA VAL A 92 15.61 4.85 -13.16
C VAL A 92 15.51 3.60 -12.28
N PRO A 93 14.90 3.65 -11.09
CA PRO A 93 14.78 2.50 -10.22
C PRO A 93 13.93 1.39 -10.88
N ALA A 94 14.32 0.14 -10.70
CA ALA A 94 13.54 -1.00 -11.19
C ALA A 94 12.17 -1.08 -10.48
N CYS A 95 12.15 -0.79 -9.17
CA CYS A 95 10.95 -0.78 -8.35
C CYS A 95 10.94 0.44 -7.42
N TRP A 96 9.74 1.00 -7.21
CA TRP A 96 9.49 2.02 -6.19
C TRP A 96 8.37 1.55 -5.28
N THR A 97 8.66 1.44 -3.98
CA THR A 97 7.69 0.98 -2.99
C THR A 97 7.10 2.15 -2.21
N ILE A 98 5.78 2.29 -2.27
CA ILE A 98 5.01 3.21 -1.44
C ILE A 98 4.34 2.38 -0.34
N LEU A 99 4.57 2.75 0.93
CA LEU A 99 3.83 2.22 2.08
C LEU A 99 2.77 3.22 2.49
N GLU A 100 1.54 2.77 2.67
CA GLU A 100 0.44 3.62 3.15
C GLU A 100 -0.21 3.03 4.40
N THR A 101 -0.73 3.91 5.28
CA THR A 101 -1.70 3.56 6.32
C THR A 101 -3.08 4.05 5.92
N GLY A 102 -4.12 3.16 5.96
CA GLY A 102 -5.49 3.52 5.62
C GLY A 102 -5.75 3.67 4.12
N PHE A 103 -5.97 2.54 3.44
CA PHE A 103 -6.28 2.50 2.01
C PHE A 103 -7.58 3.25 1.66
N GLY A 104 -8.60 3.11 2.51
CA GLY A 104 -9.90 3.75 2.33
C GLY A 104 -10.53 3.40 0.99
N LEU A 105 -10.77 4.42 0.17
CA LEU A 105 -11.35 4.29 -1.19
C LEU A 105 -10.28 4.08 -2.29
N GLY A 106 -9.01 3.93 -1.90
CA GLY A 106 -7.90 3.72 -2.82
C GLY A 106 -7.46 4.94 -3.62
N LEU A 107 -7.89 6.14 -3.24
CA LEU A 107 -7.67 7.36 -4.03
C LEU A 107 -6.20 7.80 -4.09
N ASN A 108 -5.43 7.55 -3.03
CA ASN A 108 -3.97 7.78 -3.04
C ASN A 108 -3.26 6.79 -3.97
N PHE A 109 -3.66 5.52 -3.96
CA PHE A 109 -3.16 4.49 -4.89
C PHE A 109 -3.45 4.86 -6.34
N LEU A 110 -4.70 5.21 -6.66
CA LEU A 110 -5.10 5.62 -8.01
C LEU A 110 -4.35 6.87 -8.47
N SER A 111 -4.15 7.86 -7.58
CA SER A 111 -3.38 9.07 -7.87
C SER A 111 -1.89 8.78 -8.11
N ALA A 112 -1.30 7.87 -7.33
CA ALA A 112 0.07 7.42 -7.55
C ALA A 112 0.21 6.68 -8.89
N TRP A 113 -0.80 5.88 -9.26
CA TRP A 113 -0.83 5.18 -10.55
C TRP A 113 -0.93 6.16 -11.73
N VAL A 114 -1.80 7.18 -11.66
CA VAL A 114 -1.84 8.26 -12.66
C VAL A 114 -0.51 8.96 -12.79
N CYS A 115 0.12 9.33 -11.67
CA CYS A 115 1.43 9.97 -11.62
C CYS A 115 2.50 9.07 -12.27
N TRP A 116 2.49 7.78 -11.97
CA TRP A 116 3.41 6.79 -12.54
C TRP A 116 3.22 6.67 -14.06
N GLN A 117 1.99 6.58 -14.55
CA GLN A 117 1.72 6.52 -15.99
C GLN A 117 2.20 7.74 -16.73
N ALA A 118 2.08 8.93 -16.14
CA ALA A 118 2.44 10.21 -16.75
C ALA A 118 3.96 10.50 -16.74
N SER A 119 4.73 9.85 -15.86
CA SER A 119 6.15 10.16 -15.71
C SER A 119 7.02 9.42 -16.73
N PRO A 120 7.93 10.11 -17.45
CA PRO A 120 8.92 9.46 -18.30
C PRO A 120 9.99 8.72 -17.49
N ALA A 121 10.26 9.15 -16.25
CA ALA A 121 11.26 8.58 -15.35
C ALA A 121 10.67 7.58 -14.34
N ARG A 122 9.47 7.02 -14.63
CA ARG A 122 8.81 6.06 -13.75
C ARG A 122 9.62 4.79 -13.57
N PRO A 123 9.56 4.16 -12.38
CA PRO A 123 10.11 2.83 -12.17
C PRO A 123 9.39 1.78 -13.04
N ALA A 124 10.06 0.70 -13.38
CA ALA A 124 9.44 -0.42 -14.11
C ALA A 124 8.29 -1.04 -13.31
N THR A 125 8.40 -1.06 -11.98
CA THR A 125 7.35 -1.50 -11.07
C THR A 125 7.03 -0.42 -10.05
N LEU A 126 5.75 -0.03 -9.95
CA LEU A 126 5.21 0.70 -8.81
C LEU A 126 4.57 -0.29 -7.87
N ARG A 127 5.18 -0.53 -6.71
CA ARG A 127 4.58 -1.33 -5.64
C ARG A 127 3.92 -0.42 -4.61
N PHE A 128 2.65 -0.63 -4.39
CA PHE A 128 1.87 0.10 -3.38
C PHE A 128 1.40 -0.87 -2.31
N VAL A 129 1.93 -0.75 -1.10
CA VAL A 129 1.55 -1.56 0.05
C VAL A 129 0.73 -0.70 0.99
N SER A 130 -0.49 -1.11 1.30
CA SER A 130 -1.36 -0.36 2.20
C SER A 130 -1.97 -1.25 3.28
N THR A 131 -2.33 -0.66 4.40
CA THR A 131 -3.12 -1.33 5.45
C THR A 131 -4.55 -0.82 5.42
N GLU A 132 -5.54 -1.71 5.67
CA GLU A 132 -6.94 -1.31 5.74
C GLU A 132 -7.71 -2.21 6.71
N ALA A 133 -8.36 -1.59 7.69
CA ALA A 133 -9.14 -2.32 8.68
C ALA A 133 -10.57 -2.63 8.22
N HIS A 134 -11.12 -1.82 7.32
CA HIS A 134 -12.51 -1.87 6.89
C HIS A 134 -12.63 -1.66 5.38
N PRO A 135 -12.19 -2.62 4.54
CA PRO A 135 -12.20 -2.46 3.08
C PRO A 135 -13.60 -2.16 2.57
N VAL A 136 -13.66 -1.22 1.65
CA VAL A 136 -14.89 -0.74 1.01
C VAL A 136 -15.33 -1.68 -0.12
N SER A 137 -16.55 -1.50 -0.65
CA SER A 137 -17.02 -2.27 -1.80
C SER A 137 -16.40 -1.79 -3.12
N ALA A 138 -16.39 -2.68 -4.14
CA ALA A 138 -16.04 -2.31 -5.52
C ALA A 138 -16.90 -1.15 -6.05
N HIS A 139 -18.20 -1.11 -5.65
CA HIS A 139 -19.11 -0.03 -5.99
C HIS A 139 -18.62 1.33 -5.44
N ASP A 140 -18.16 1.36 -4.19
CA ASP A 140 -17.68 2.60 -3.57
C ASP A 140 -16.37 3.08 -4.21
N ILE A 141 -15.49 2.16 -4.61
CA ILE A 141 -14.27 2.48 -5.36
C ILE A 141 -14.60 3.15 -6.69
N ARG A 142 -15.52 2.56 -7.48
CA ARG A 142 -15.98 3.14 -8.74
C ARG A 142 -16.57 4.54 -8.53
N ARG A 143 -17.45 4.66 -7.56
CA ARG A 143 -18.12 5.91 -7.25
C ARG A 143 -17.14 7.01 -6.83
N ALA A 144 -16.13 6.67 -6.02
CA ALA A 144 -15.12 7.62 -5.56
C ALA A 144 -14.21 8.14 -6.69
N GLY A 145 -13.96 7.32 -7.71
CA GLY A 145 -13.18 7.72 -8.88
C GLY A 145 -13.98 8.40 -10.00
N ALA A 146 -15.33 8.35 -9.95
CA ALA A 146 -16.18 8.72 -11.08
C ALA A 146 -16.08 10.20 -11.49
N ASP A 147 -15.85 11.10 -10.54
CA ASP A 147 -15.85 12.54 -10.78
C ASP A 147 -14.50 13.05 -11.36
N ASP A 148 -13.47 12.23 -11.40
CA ASP A 148 -12.17 12.60 -11.96
C ASP A 148 -11.86 11.74 -13.20
N PRO A 149 -11.80 12.35 -14.41
CA PRO A 149 -11.62 11.60 -15.66
C PRO A 149 -10.26 10.87 -15.76
N ARG A 150 -9.28 11.20 -14.91
CA ARG A 150 -7.99 10.51 -14.84
C ARG A 150 -8.06 9.30 -13.91
N LEU A 151 -8.85 9.40 -12.83
CA LEU A 151 -9.01 8.31 -11.86
C LEU A 151 -10.04 7.28 -12.32
N GLN A 152 -11.11 7.73 -12.99
CA GLN A 152 -12.24 6.87 -13.36
C GLN A 152 -11.83 5.56 -14.05
N PRO A 153 -11.01 5.55 -15.14
CA PRO A 153 -10.66 4.30 -15.82
C PRO A 153 -9.83 3.36 -14.92
N LEU A 154 -9.03 3.92 -14.01
CA LEU A 154 -8.24 3.12 -13.08
C LEU A 154 -9.08 2.60 -11.90
N ALA A 155 -10.06 3.39 -11.44
CA ALA A 155 -11.02 2.97 -10.43
C ALA A 155 -11.91 1.82 -10.94
N GLU A 156 -12.36 1.87 -12.21
CA GLU A 156 -13.05 0.74 -12.86
C GLU A 156 -12.17 -0.49 -12.87
N ARG A 157 -10.93 -0.35 -13.35
CA ARG A 157 -9.98 -1.46 -13.43
C ARG A 157 -9.65 -2.07 -12.07
N LEU A 158 -9.51 -1.25 -11.02
CA LEU A 158 -9.31 -1.71 -9.65
C LEU A 158 -10.55 -2.45 -9.15
N ALA A 159 -11.74 -1.89 -9.36
CA ALA A 159 -13.00 -2.43 -8.90
C ALA A 159 -13.37 -3.75 -9.60
N ASP A 160 -13.00 -3.94 -10.87
CA ASP A 160 -13.21 -5.19 -11.60
C ASP A 160 -12.41 -6.37 -11.04
N THR A 161 -11.27 -6.07 -10.39
CA THR A 161 -10.43 -7.07 -9.72
C THR A 161 -10.64 -7.13 -8.20
N TRP A 162 -11.51 -6.27 -7.67
CA TRP A 162 -11.76 -6.17 -6.23
C TRP A 162 -12.56 -7.37 -5.73
N PRO A 163 -12.24 -7.91 -4.54
CA PRO A 163 -12.99 -9.02 -3.96
C PRO A 163 -14.47 -8.69 -3.78
N ASP A 164 -15.31 -9.69 -3.93
CA ASP A 164 -16.74 -9.55 -3.67
C ASP A 164 -17.05 -9.38 -2.17
N ALA A 165 -18.30 -9.01 -1.88
CA ALA A 165 -18.78 -8.78 -0.52
C ALA A 165 -18.63 -10.00 0.39
N ALA A 166 -18.86 -11.20 -0.14
CA ALA A 166 -18.77 -12.43 0.64
C ALA A 166 -17.33 -12.74 1.03
N THR A 167 -16.39 -12.57 0.10
CA THR A 167 -14.94 -12.72 0.33
C THR A 167 -14.45 -11.72 1.36
N LEU A 168 -14.82 -10.45 1.25
CA LEU A 168 -14.46 -9.42 2.21
C LEU A 168 -15.04 -9.72 3.61
N ALA A 169 -16.30 -10.15 3.69
CA ALA A 169 -16.94 -10.52 4.94
C ALA A 169 -16.27 -11.75 5.61
N ALA A 170 -15.84 -12.74 4.81
CA ALA A 170 -15.12 -13.91 5.32
C ALA A 170 -13.77 -13.51 5.95
N TRP A 171 -13.07 -12.53 5.37
CA TRP A 171 -11.84 -12.00 5.94
C TRP A 171 -12.07 -11.28 7.28
N TYR A 172 -13.16 -10.53 7.42
CA TYR A 172 -13.53 -9.87 8.67
C TYR A 172 -13.84 -10.86 9.80
N SER A 173 -14.57 -11.93 9.48
CA SER A 173 -14.98 -12.92 10.48
C SER A 173 -13.85 -13.85 10.92
N GLY A 174 -12.66 -13.71 10.33
CA GLY A 174 -11.51 -14.54 10.69
C GLY A 174 -11.64 -16.01 10.25
N ASN A 175 -12.60 -16.35 9.38
CA ASN A 175 -12.76 -17.66 8.76
C ASN A 175 -11.89 -17.77 7.50
N ALA A 176 -10.63 -17.35 7.59
CA ALA A 176 -9.68 -17.35 6.48
C ALA A 176 -9.34 -18.75 5.94
N ALA A 177 -9.83 -19.82 6.54
CA ALA A 177 -9.63 -21.20 6.06
C ALA A 177 -10.31 -21.46 4.70
N ASP A 178 -11.37 -20.70 4.37
CA ASP A 178 -12.15 -20.83 3.14
C ASP A 178 -11.88 -19.68 2.13
N ALA A 179 -10.97 -18.77 2.44
CA ALA A 179 -10.64 -17.68 1.53
C ALA A 179 -9.76 -18.18 0.37
N PRO A 180 -10.07 -17.81 -0.89
CA PRO A 180 -9.22 -18.16 -2.02
C PRO A 180 -7.81 -17.56 -1.85
N PRO A 181 -6.77 -18.17 -2.46
CA PRO A 181 -5.40 -17.64 -2.38
C PRO A 181 -5.38 -16.19 -2.90
N CYS A 182 -4.69 -15.33 -2.16
CA CYS A 182 -4.69 -13.86 -2.31
C CYS A 182 -3.99 -13.33 -3.58
N HIS A 183 -3.85 -14.11 -4.64
CA HIS A 183 -3.18 -13.71 -5.87
C HIS A 183 -4.17 -13.74 -7.03
N THR A 184 -4.49 -12.59 -7.58
CA THR A 184 -5.16 -12.48 -8.87
C THR A 184 -4.25 -11.69 -9.81
N ASP A 185 -3.69 -12.39 -10.80
CA ASP A 185 -3.01 -11.75 -11.91
C ASP A 185 -4.10 -11.34 -12.92
N ALA A 186 -4.25 -10.03 -13.13
CA ALA A 186 -5.11 -9.49 -14.18
C ALA A 186 -4.38 -9.63 -15.52
N GLU A 187 -4.29 -10.87 -16.03
CA GLU A 187 -3.84 -11.12 -17.39
C GLU A 187 -5.04 -10.98 -18.35
N SER A 188 -4.78 -10.33 -19.48
CA SER A 188 -5.70 -10.30 -20.60
C SER A 188 -5.92 -11.71 -21.12
N GLU A 189 -7.17 -12.18 -21.18
CA GLU A 189 -7.55 -13.46 -21.76
C GLU A 189 -7.04 -13.58 -23.21
N THR A 190 -6.10 -14.50 -23.40
CA THR A 190 -5.97 -15.23 -24.66
C THR A 190 -6.17 -16.70 -24.33
N SER A 191 -7.24 -17.23 -24.88
CA SER A 191 -7.72 -18.61 -24.78
C SER A 191 -6.66 -19.66 -25.10
N ALA A 192 -6.52 -20.66 -24.20
CA ALA A 192 -6.00 -21.98 -24.59
C ALA A 192 -6.69 -23.09 -23.81
N GLU A 193 -7.23 -24.04 -24.56
CA GLU A 193 -7.96 -25.21 -24.14
C GLU A 193 -7.13 -26.25 -23.38
N GLY A 194 -7.77 -26.84 -22.37
CA GLY A 194 -7.72 -28.26 -21.98
C GLY A 194 -6.38 -28.92 -21.64
N ARG A 195 -6.21 -29.24 -20.33
CA ARG A 195 -5.62 -30.54 -19.92
C ARG A 195 -5.96 -30.91 -18.48
N ALA A 196 -6.25 -32.22 -18.32
CA ALA A 196 -6.67 -32.87 -17.08
C ALA A 196 -5.59 -32.92 -15.99
N ALA A 197 -6.03 -32.92 -14.72
CA ALA A 197 -5.21 -33.02 -13.52
C ALA A 197 -4.71 -34.47 -13.25
N PRO A 198 -3.51 -34.67 -12.70
CA PRO A 198 -3.09 -35.96 -12.18
C PRO A 198 -3.37 -36.11 -10.67
N GLU A 199 -3.66 -37.35 -10.32
CA GLU A 199 -4.05 -37.91 -9.03
C GLU A 199 -3.00 -37.72 -7.91
N ARG A 200 -3.49 -37.54 -6.70
CA ARG A 200 -2.74 -37.22 -5.47
C ARG A 200 -2.26 -38.49 -4.74
N ALA A 201 -0.95 -38.62 -4.52
CA ALA A 201 -0.35 -39.67 -3.71
C ALA A 201 -0.40 -39.35 -2.20
N PRO A 202 -0.45 -40.37 -1.29
CA PRO A 202 -0.66 -40.19 0.14
C PRO A 202 0.61 -39.74 0.89
N ARG A 203 0.44 -38.89 1.90
CA ARG A 203 1.49 -38.41 2.82
C ARG A 203 1.85 -39.47 3.88
N PRO A 204 3.13 -39.58 4.29
CA PRO A 204 3.52 -40.37 5.45
C PRO A 204 3.27 -39.60 6.76
N GLN A 205 2.77 -40.33 7.76
CA GLN A 205 2.59 -39.86 9.15
C GLN A 205 3.95 -39.87 9.85
N THR A 206 4.33 -38.77 10.50
CA THR A 206 5.41 -38.71 11.46
C THR A 206 4.92 -38.25 12.81
N SER A 207 5.26 -39.05 13.82
CA SER A 207 4.92 -38.95 15.23
C SER A 207 5.68 -37.85 15.98
N GLY A 208 4.94 -37.09 16.81
CA GLY A 208 5.24 -36.65 18.16
C GLY A 208 6.57 -35.99 18.50
N LEU A 209 6.64 -34.65 18.30
CA LEU A 209 7.42 -33.75 19.13
C LEU A 209 6.55 -32.51 19.42
N PRO A 210 6.63 -31.86 20.60
CA PRO A 210 5.82 -30.71 20.91
C PRO A 210 6.18 -29.56 19.96
N ASP A 211 5.15 -29.00 19.31
CA ASP A 211 5.22 -27.89 18.40
C ASP A 211 5.71 -26.61 19.12
N PRO A 212 6.85 -26.03 18.75
CA PRO A 212 7.32 -24.78 19.34
C PRO A 212 6.53 -23.54 18.84
N SER A 213 5.45 -23.75 18.05
CA SER A 213 4.58 -22.68 17.52
C SER A 213 3.35 -22.39 18.37
N ALA A 214 3.22 -22.98 19.57
CA ALA A 214 2.15 -22.67 20.52
C ALA A 214 2.33 -21.29 21.19
N THR A 215 2.66 -20.27 20.41
CA THR A 215 2.57 -18.88 20.81
C THR A 215 1.42 -18.23 20.07
N HIS A 216 0.31 -18.07 20.77
CA HIS A 216 -0.82 -17.16 20.50
C HIS A 216 -1.28 -17.13 19.04
N GLY A 217 -2.42 -17.71 18.77
CA GLY A 217 -3.17 -17.85 17.51
C GLY A 217 -3.18 -16.68 16.54
N TRP A 218 -2.05 -16.36 15.95
CA TRP A 218 -1.93 -15.44 14.82
C TRP A 218 -2.36 -16.21 13.57
N LYS A 219 -3.62 -16.02 13.17
CA LYS A 219 -4.05 -16.39 11.82
C LYS A 219 -3.18 -15.64 10.84
N GLU A 220 -2.78 -16.28 9.74
CA GLU A 220 -2.03 -15.67 8.63
C GLU A 220 -2.57 -14.27 8.32
N PRO A 221 -1.73 -13.23 8.16
CA PRO A 221 -2.24 -11.92 7.80
C PRO A 221 -2.90 -12.04 6.44
N THR A 222 -4.17 -11.69 6.38
CA THR A 222 -4.87 -11.62 5.11
C THR A 222 -4.27 -10.51 4.28
N CYS A 223 -3.64 -10.87 3.17
CA CYS A 223 -3.02 -9.95 2.22
C CYS A 223 -3.66 -10.18 0.86
N LEU A 224 -4.27 -9.14 0.30
CA LEU A 224 -4.72 -9.12 -1.09
C LEU A 224 -3.59 -8.57 -1.96
N THR A 225 -3.19 -9.30 -3.00
CA THR A 225 -2.23 -8.82 -3.99
C THR A 225 -2.91 -8.74 -5.35
N LEU A 226 -2.93 -7.54 -5.92
CA LEU A 226 -3.44 -7.27 -7.27
C LEU A 226 -2.31 -6.75 -8.15
N ARG A 227 -2.19 -7.25 -9.37
CA ARG A 227 -1.18 -6.83 -10.34
C ARG A 227 -1.84 -6.31 -11.61
N PHE A 228 -1.37 -5.15 -12.05
CA PHE A 228 -1.89 -4.46 -13.23
C PHE A 228 -0.77 -4.26 -14.23
N ALA A 229 -0.73 -5.11 -15.25
CA ALA A 229 0.19 -4.95 -16.36
C ALA A 229 -0.20 -3.71 -17.21
N ALA A 230 0.81 -2.97 -17.65
CA ALA A 230 0.68 -1.86 -18.58
C ALA A 230 1.86 -1.90 -19.56
N PRO A 231 1.75 -1.30 -20.76
CA PRO A 231 2.86 -1.27 -21.71
C PRO A 231 4.15 -0.65 -21.14
N GLN A 232 4.00 0.17 -20.10
CA GLN A 232 5.09 0.89 -19.46
C GLN A 232 5.72 0.14 -18.28
N GLY A 233 5.17 -0.99 -17.85
CA GLY A 233 5.62 -1.73 -16.66
C GLY A 233 4.45 -2.29 -15.85
N THR A 234 4.65 -2.49 -14.57
CA THR A 234 3.67 -3.11 -13.67
C THR A 234 3.32 -2.20 -12.51
N VAL A 235 2.04 -2.14 -12.14
CA VAL A 235 1.58 -1.60 -10.87
C VAL A 235 1.07 -2.73 -9.99
N GLU A 236 1.60 -2.84 -8.78
CA GLU A 236 1.23 -3.86 -7.81
C GLU A 236 0.61 -3.21 -6.58
N LEU A 237 -0.57 -3.65 -6.18
CA LEU A 237 -1.21 -3.32 -4.92
C LEU A 237 -1.14 -4.51 -3.98
N GLN A 238 -0.57 -4.30 -2.79
CA GLN A 238 -0.62 -5.25 -1.68
C GLN A 238 -1.41 -4.62 -0.54
N LEU A 239 -2.56 -5.20 -0.22
CA LEU A 239 -3.44 -4.70 0.84
C LEU A 239 -3.42 -5.64 2.03
N LEU A 240 -2.90 -5.15 3.16
CA LEU A 240 -2.82 -5.85 4.43
C LEU A 240 -4.09 -5.56 5.24
N LEU A 241 -5.00 -6.53 5.34
CA LEU A 241 -6.31 -6.35 5.95
C LEU A 241 -6.27 -6.45 7.46
N GLY A 242 -6.60 -5.37 8.16
CA GLY A 242 -6.69 -5.27 9.61
C GLY A 242 -6.02 -4.01 10.17
N ASP A 243 -5.81 -4.02 11.49
CA ASP A 243 -5.14 -2.93 12.22
C ASP A 243 -3.73 -2.66 11.70
N ALA A 244 -3.40 -1.41 11.43
CA ALA A 244 -2.17 -1.03 10.74
C ALA A 244 -0.90 -1.49 11.48
N ALA A 245 -0.79 -1.20 12.78
CA ALA A 245 0.37 -1.60 13.56
C ALA A 245 0.53 -3.11 13.58
N THR A 246 -0.55 -3.83 13.87
CA THR A 246 -0.56 -5.30 13.95
C THR A 246 -0.15 -5.94 12.62
N ARG A 247 -0.65 -5.41 11.49
CA ARG A 247 -0.35 -5.95 10.16
C ARG A 247 1.09 -5.69 9.75
N LEU A 248 1.59 -4.50 9.99
CA LEU A 248 2.98 -4.14 9.69
C LEU A 248 3.96 -4.90 10.58
N GLU A 249 3.70 -5.02 11.89
CA GLU A 249 4.51 -5.83 12.80
C GLU A 249 4.55 -7.31 12.38
N GLY A 250 3.39 -7.87 12.04
CA GLY A 250 3.27 -9.25 11.56
C GLY A 250 3.96 -9.48 10.22
N TRP A 251 3.90 -8.52 9.29
CA TRP A 251 4.65 -8.56 8.04
C TRP A 251 6.15 -8.55 8.31
N HIS A 252 6.62 -7.60 9.14
CA HIS A 252 8.03 -7.47 9.46
C HIS A 252 8.61 -8.74 10.09
N ALA A 253 7.88 -9.36 11.01
CA ALA A 253 8.30 -10.57 11.68
C ALA A 253 8.50 -11.76 10.73
N ARG A 254 7.76 -11.81 9.61
CA ARG A 254 7.80 -12.93 8.64
C ARG A 254 8.66 -12.66 7.42
N HIS A 255 8.62 -11.44 6.92
CA HIS A 255 9.20 -11.08 5.63
C HIS A 255 10.30 -10.02 5.73
N GLY A 256 10.54 -9.47 6.94
CA GLY A 256 11.46 -8.36 7.13
C GLY A 256 10.88 -7.01 6.68
N SER A 257 11.76 -6.04 6.45
CA SER A 257 11.37 -4.71 6.01
C SER A 257 10.88 -4.70 4.56
N LEU A 258 9.86 -3.89 4.28
CA LEU A 258 9.40 -3.60 2.91
C LEU A 258 10.43 -2.77 2.12
N GLY A 259 11.33 -2.05 2.81
CA GLY A 259 12.26 -1.12 2.17
C GLY A 259 11.53 0.02 1.45
N ALA A 260 10.51 0.59 2.08
CA ALA A 260 9.69 1.64 1.48
C ALA A 260 10.54 2.84 1.02
N ASP A 261 10.23 3.36 -0.15
CA ASP A 261 10.80 4.59 -0.70
C ASP A 261 10.03 5.81 -0.25
N SER A 262 8.72 5.65 -0.15
CA SER A 262 7.78 6.68 0.27
C SER A 262 6.78 6.12 1.27
N VAL A 263 6.36 6.96 2.22
CA VAL A 263 5.33 6.63 3.21
C VAL A 263 4.22 7.67 3.12
N PHE A 264 3.00 7.22 2.91
CA PHE A 264 1.78 8.01 2.95
C PHE A 264 1.04 7.70 4.25
N LEU A 265 1.06 8.63 5.21
CA LEU A 265 0.28 8.47 6.43
C LEU A 265 -1.08 9.13 6.26
N ASP A 266 -2.05 8.31 5.92
CA ASP A 266 -3.44 8.72 5.78
C ASP A 266 -4.32 8.02 6.80
N GLY A 267 -5.52 8.57 7.04
CA GLY A 267 -6.49 8.07 7.99
C GLY A 267 -7.38 9.19 8.51
N PHE A 268 -8.39 8.81 9.29
CA PHE A 268 -9.33 9.72 9.93
C PHE A 268 -8.66 10.58 11.01
N ASP A 269 -9.34 11.67 11.41
CA ASP A 269 -8.85 12.60 12.45
C ASP A 269 -8.31 11.85 13.67
N PRO A 270 -7.10 12.18 14.19
CA PRO A 270 -6.52 11.52 15.36
C PRO A 270 -7.41 11.51 16.61
N LYS A 271 -8.35 12.44 16.72
CA LYS A 271 -9.34 12.44 17.81
C LYS A 271 -10.41 11.36 17.63
N LYS A 272 -10.66 10.92 16.39
CA LYS A 272 -11.68 9.93 16.02
C LYS A 272 -11.09 8.53 15.87
N ASN A 273 -9.86 8.46 15.40
CA ASN A 273 -9.10 7.21 15.26
C ASN A 273 -7.68 7.35 15.80
N PRO A 274 -7.50 7.44 17.14
CA PRO A 274 -6.19 7.68 17.74
C PRO A 274 -5.19 6.54 17.52
N ALA A 275 -5.64 5.29 17.41
CA ALA A 275 -4.77 4.12 17.24
C ALA A 275 -3.93 4.18 15.95
N MET A 276 -4.46 4.76 14.87
CA MET A 276 -3.72 4.93 13.62
C MET A 276 -2.56 5.91 13.71
N TRP A 277 -2.55 6.77 14.73
CA TRP A 277 -1.63 7.89 14.90
C TRP A 277 -0.75 7.77 16.14
N ASP A 278 -0.81 6.65 16.84
CA ASP A 278 -0.04 6.40 18.05
C ASP A 278 1.42 6.03 17.77
N VAL A 279 2.23 6.01 18.80
CA VAL A 279 3.67 5.69 18.73
C VAL A 279 3.89 4.27 18.19
N ARG A 280 3.05 3.30 18.56
CA ARG A 280 3.17 1.91 18.11
C ARG A 280 3.03 1.82 16.60
N THR A 281 2.01 2.47 16.04
CA THR A 281 1.78 2.51 14.59
C THR A 281 2.93 3.21 13.88
N MET A 282 3.43 4.35 14.38
CA MET A 282 4.56 5.04 13.78
C MET A 282 5.86 4.22 13.84
N GLN A 283 6.09 3.49 14.93
CA GLN A 283 7.23 2.56 15.04
C GLN A 283 7.09 1.36 14.10
N ALA A 284 5.87 0.83 13.92
CA ALA A 284 5.63 -0.23 12.96
C ALA A 284 5.93 0.23 11.54
N VAL A 285 5.50 1.43 11.14
CA VAL A 285 5.86 2.05 9.86
C VAL A 285 7.38 2.24 9.73
N ALA A 286 8.04 2.76 10.76
CA ALA A 286 9.47 3.03 10.74
C ALA A 286 10.33 1.78 10.46
N ARG A 287 9.92 0.61 10.94
CA ARG A 287 10.58 -0.68 10.66
C ARG A 287 10.58 -1.08 9.18
N HIS A 288 9.72 -0.48 8.39
CA HIS A 288 9.63 -0.70 6.94
C HIS A 288 10.32 0.38 6.11
N CYS A 289 10.85 1.41 6.77
CA CYS A 289 11.63 2.45 6.12
C CYS A 289 13.08 2.02 5.92
N ARG A 290 13.74 2.69 5.00
CA ARG A 290 15.17 2.63 4.74
C ARG A 290 15.75 4.04 4.73
N PRO A 291 17.07 4.22 4.84
CA PRO A 291 17.68 5.53 4.72
C PRO A 291 17.17 6.29 3.49
N GLY A 292 16.77 7.55 3.68
CA GLY A 292 16.20 8.38 2.63
C GLY A 292 14.71 8.14 2.31
N THR A 293 14.01 7.23 3.01
CA THR A 293 12.54 7.09 2.88
C THR A 293 11.86 8.42 3.19
N ARG A 294 11.02 8.89 2.29
CA ARG A 294 10.26 10.13 2.44
C ARG A 294 8.87 9.84 3.00
N ILE A 295 8.38 10.72 3.86
CA ILE A 295 7.07 10.57 4.52
C ILE A 295 6.24 11.82 4.31
N ALA A 296 4.93 11.64 4.13
CA ALA A 296 3.99 12.74 4.01
C ALA A 296 2.66 12.43 4.70
N THR A 297 2.03 13.47 5.27
CA THR A 297 0.70 13.40 5.87
C THR A 297 0.01 14.76 5.86
N TRP A 298 -1.32 14.72 5.73
CA TRP A 298 -2.14 15.91 5.89
C TRP A 298 -2.25 16.37 7.36
N CYS A 299 -1.96 15.49 8.31
CA CYS A 299 -2.17 15.71 9.73
C CYS A 299 -0.99 16.48 10.35
N VAL A 300 -1.28 17.63 10.96
CA VAL A 300 -0.30 18.48 11.65
C VAL A 300 -0.46 18.47 13.16
N ALA A 301 -1.31 17.59 13.71
CA ALA A 301 -1.55 17.50 15.15
C ALA A 301 -0.25 17.29 15.93
N ARG A 302 -0.16 17.90 17.12
CA ARG A 302 1.04 17.80 17.94
C ARG A 302 1.34 16.34 18.32
N SER A 303 0.32 15.60 18.75
CA SER A 303 0.46 14.17 19.09
C SER A 303 1.05 13.33 17.96
N VAL A 304 0.62 13.57 16.71
CA VAL A 304 1.13 12.87 15.53
C VAL A 304 2.59 13.24 15.26
N ARG A 305 2.95 14.52 15.38
CA ARG A 305 4.34 14.96 15.22
C ARG A 305 5.25 14.37 16.29
N ASP A 306 4.78 14.37 17.54
CA ASP A 306 5.54 13.82 18.67
C ASP A 306 5.74 12.30 18.48
N ALA A 307 4.70 11.55 18.05
CA ALA A 307 4.78 10.11 17.75
C ALA A 307 5.75 9.80 16.60
N LEU A 308 5.70 10.56 15.51
CA LEU A 308 6.63 10.42 14.38
C LEU A 308 8.07 10.75 14.76
N THR A 309 8.27 11.82 15.53
CA THR A 309 9.61 12.18 16.03
C THR A 309 10.16 11.11 16.97
N GLN A 310 9.31 10.56 17.86
CA GLN A 310 9.69 9.45 18.73
C GLN A 310 10.01 8.17 17.95
N ALA A 311 9.34 7.94 16.81
CA ALA A 311 9.66 6.84 15.93
C ALA A 311 10.96 7.04 15.13
N GLY A 312 11.54 8.25 15.12
CA GLY A 312 12.83 8.57 14.50
C GLY A 312 12.76 9.42 13.22
N PHE A 313 11.58 9.84 12.77
CA PHE A 313 11.44 10.66 11.57
C PHE A 313 11.86 12.13 11.81
N ARG A 314 12.54 12.72 10.83
CA ARG A 314 12.78 14.16 10.74
C ARG A 314 11.67 14.83 9.96
N LEU A 315 10.95 15.76 10.60
CA LEU A 315 9.73 16.34 10.05
C LEU A 315 9.89 17.85 9.78
N HIS A 316 9.20 18.32 8.73
CA HIS A 316 9.03 19.74 8.46
C HIS A 316 7.60 20.03 7.99
N LYS A 317 7.14 21.27 8.24
CA LYS A 317 5.85 21.74 7.75
C LYS A 317 5.98 22.21 6.30
N ARG A 318 4.96 21.90 5.51
CA ARG A 318 4.75 22.42 4.15
C ARG A 318 3.44 23.20 4.09
N PRO A 319 3.27 24.09 3.11
CA PRO A 319 1.96 24.65 2.79
C PRO A 319 0.95 23.53 2.60
N GLY A 320 -0.24 23.66 3.18
CA GLY A 320 -1.34 22.70 3.04
C GLY A 320 -2.22 23.04 1.83
N LEU A 321 -3.21 22.20 1.58
CA LEU A 321 -4.28 22.45 0.62
C LEU A 321 -5.48 23.06 1.38
N PRO A 322 -6.07 24.18 0.91
CA PRO A 322 -7.21 24.77 1.58
C PRO A 322 -8.35 23.74 1.85
N PRO A 323 -9.01 23.81 2.99
CA PRO A 323 -8.92 24.83 4.03
C PRO A 323 -7.75 24.65 5.02
N LYS A 324 -6.93 23.59 4.87
CA LYS A 324 -5.79 23.33 5.76
C LYS A 324 -4.58 24.22 5.39
N ARG A 325 -4.06 24.97 6.37
CA ARG A 325 -2.91 25.86 6.15
C ARG A 325 -1.59 25.13 5.96
N HIS A 326 -1.46 23.95 6.58
CA HIS A 326 -0.22 23.18 6.58
C HIS A 326 -0.51 21.69 6.42
N CYS A 327 0.47 20.98 5.88
CA CYS A 327 0.66 19.54 5.93
C CYS A 327 2.09 19.25 6.45
N LEU A 328 2.42 17.99 6.66
CA LEU A 328 3.76 17.57 7.06
C LEU A 328 4.40 16.76 5.95
N ALA A 329 5.71 16.95 5.81
CA ALA A 329 6.59 16.01 5.14
C ALA A 329 7.82 15.76 6.02
N GLY A 330 8.57 14.74 5.67
CA GLY A 330 9.78 14.38 6.40
C GLY A 330 10.52 13.24 5.73
N GLU A 331 11.51 12.76 6.42
CA GLU A 331 12.37 11.67 5.94
C GLU A 331 12.79 10.75 7.08
N TRP A 332 13.09 9.52 6.74
CA TRP A 332 13.84 8.60 7.58
C TRP A 332 15.32 8.88 7.37
N PRO A 333 16.07 9.29 8.42
CA PRO A 333 17.46 9.70 8.26
C PRO A 333 18.38 8.53 7.91
N ASP A 334 19.51 8.84 7.27
CA ASP A 334 20.54 7.86 6.91
C ASP A 334 21.26 7.26 8.13
N THR A 335 21.24 8.00 9.25
CA THR A 335 21.77 7.56 10.54
C THR A 335 20.79 7.98 11.63
N PRO A 336 20.39 7.10 12.54
CA PRO A 336 19.49 7.41 13.66
C PRO A 336 20.08 8.41 14.64
#